data_835ad072fe436c9b981f8fc5f39165e5
#
_entry.id   835ad072fe436c9b981f8fc5f39165e5
#
_cell.length_a   1.000
_cell.length_b   1.000
_cell.length_c   1.000
_cell.angle_alpha   90.00
_cell.angle_beta   90.00
_cell.angle_gamma   90.00
#
_symmetry.space_group_name_H-M   'P 1'
#
loop_
_entity.id
_entity.type
_entity.pdbx_description
1 polymer ?
#
loop_
_entity_poly.entity_id
_entity_poly.type
_entity_poly.pdbx_seq_one_letter_code
_entity_poly.pdbx_strand_id
1 'polypeptide(L)'
;MRKLILGLAITLDGYIAGPNGEYDWCFTDQDYGLNKFFERIDAIFIGRKSYEMAQQQSDSSNGEAIPGMPALTEYVFSRTLTSVKEGAVLISGDSIAEARRIKSQPGKDIWLFGGASLYDTLMKEGLVDELWMSVHPILLGSGKPL
;
A
#
# COMPACT_ATOMS: atom_id res chain seq x y z
N MET A 1 -14.02 -14.28 -4.45
CA MET A 1 -12.58 -13.95 -4.52
C MET A 1 -12.31 -12.66 -3.79
N ARG A 2 -11.22 -12.57 -3.07
CA ARG A 2 -10.81 -11.36 -2.36
C ARG A 2 -10.52 -10.25 -3.37
N LYS A 3 -10.97 -9.03 -3.08
CA LYS A 3 -10.65 -7.88 -3.92
C LYS A 3 -9.27 -7.32 -3.57
N LEU A 4 -8.53 -6.91 -4.59
CA LEU A 4 -7.31 -6.16 -4.45
C LEU A 4 -7.63 -4.68 -4.65
N ILE A 5 -7.46 -3.88 -3.60
CA ILE A 5 -7.85 -2.48 -3.57
C ILE A 5 -6.61 -1.61 -3.55
N LEU A 6 -6.41 -0.81 -4.58
CA LEU A 6 -5.37 0.22 -4.58
C LEU A 6 -5.86 1.39 -3.73
N GLY A 7 -5.35 1.48 -2.50
CA GLY A 7 -5.70 2.54 -1.56
C GLY A 7 -4.53 3.52 -1.41
N LEU A 8 -4.75 4.78 -1.77
CA LEU A 8 -3.73 5.82 -1.69
C LEU A 8 -4.33 7.22 -1.57
N ALA A 9 -3.50 8.15 -1.09
CA ALA A 9 -3.77 9.57 -1.16
C ALA A 9 -3.24 10.14 -2.47
N ILE A 10 -3.99 11.05 -3.06
CA ILE A 10 -3.63 11.70 -4.32
C ILE A 10 -3.94 13.20 -4.23
N THR A 11 -3.09 14.04 -4.82
CA THR A 11 -3.38 15.47 -4.93
C THR A 11 -4.43 15.73 -6.01
N LEU A 12 -5.02 16.92 -5.98
CA LEU A 12 -6.00 17.31 -6.98
C LEU A 12 -5.43 17.32 -8.40
N ASP A 13 -4.14 17.59 -8.54
CA ASP A 13 -3.42 17.58 -9.83
C ASP A 13 -2.76 16.23 -10.16
N GLY A 14 -3.11 15.15 -9.44
CA GLY A 14 -2.78 13.77 -9.82
C GLY A 14 -1.45 13.22 -9.33
N TYR A 15 -0.84 13.82 -8.31
CA TYR A 15 0.41 13.32 -7.73
C TYR A 15 0.16 12.48 -6.48
N ILE A 16 0.93 11.42 -6.31
CA ILE A 16 0.88 10.54 -5.13
C ILE A 16 2.00 10.85 -4.14
N ALA A 17 3.00 11.59 -4.55
CA ALA A 17 4.11 12.04 -3.72
C ALA A 17 4.76 13.26 -4.36
N GLY A 18 5.52 14.04 -3.59
CA GLY A 18 6.39 15.07 -4.09
C GLY A 18 7.54 14.52 -4.92
N PRO A 19 8.38 15.38 -5.55
CA PRO A 19 9.48 14.95 -6.42
C PRO A 19 10.48 14.01 -5.75
N ASN A 20 10.67 14.14 -4.44
CA ASN A 20 11.58 13.31 -3.63
C ASN A 20 10.83 12.30 -2.75
N GLY A 21 9.57 12.03 -3.04
CA GLY A 21 8.75 11.10 -2.28
C GLY A 21 8.02 11.70 -1.08
N GLU A 22 7.99 13.02 -0.97
CA GLU A 22 7.34 13.73 0.13
C GLU A 22 5.83 13.46 0.17
N TYR A 23 5.27 13.29 1.35
CA TYR A 23 3.84 13.11 1.60
C TYR A 23 3.33 13.97 2.76
N ASP A 24 4.08 15.00 3.14
CA ASP A 24 3.75 15.98 4.17
C ASP A 24 2.51 16.84 3.84
N TRP A 25 2.07 16.82 2.59
CA TRP A 25 0.85 17.45 2.12
C TRP A 25 -0.43 16.66 2.49
N CYS A 26 -0.30 15.43 2.99
CA CYS A 26 -1.44 14.62 3.41
C CYS A 26 -2.08 15.18 4.68
N PHE A 27 -3.41 15.32 4.69
CA PHE A 27 -4.16 15.74 5.87
C PHE A 27 -4.29 14.56 6.84
N THR A 28 -4.03 14.82 8.11
CA THR A 28 -4.09 13.81 9.19
C THR A 28 -4.96 14.27 10.38
N ASP A 29 -5.74 15.32 10.18
CA ASP A 29 -6.55 15.94 11.23
C ASP A 29 -7.84 15.19 11.54
N GLN A 30 -8.23 14.21 10.71
CA GLN A 30 -9.38 13.35 10.92
C GLN A 30 -9.21 12.03 10.15
N ASP A 31 -10.17 11.13 10.31
CA ASP A 31 -10.14 9.76 9.78
C ASP A 31 -10.24 9.66 8.24
N TYR A 32 -11.02 10.55 7.61
CA TYR A 32 -11.29 10.53 6.15
C TYR A 32 -11.78 9.18 5.60
N GLY A 33 -12.51 8.40 6.40
CA GLY A 33 -13.05 7.11 6.00
C GLY A 33 -12.07 5.92 6.14
N LEU A 34 -10.89 6.15 6.68
CA LEU A 34 -9.84 5.15 6.81
C LEU A 34 -10.27 3.97 7.70
N ASN A 35 -11.01 4.22 8.78
CA ASN A 35 -11.52 3.16 9.65
C ASN A 35 -12.46 2.20 8.91
N LYS A 36 -13.34 2.72 8.06
CA LYS A 36 -14.20 1.88 7.20
C LYS A 36 -13.41 1.04 6.22
N PHE A 37 -12.34 1.59 5.67
CA PHE A 37 -11.43 0.86 4.80
C PHE A 37 -10.74 -0.27 5.56
N PHE A 38 -10.26 0.01 6.77
CA PHE A 38 -9.58 -0.98 7.60
C PHE A 38 -10.48 -2.15 8.00
N GLU A 39 -11.78 -1.95 8.16
CA GLU A 39 -12.73 -3.03 8.44
C GLU A 39 -12.85 -4.04 7.28
N ARG A 40 -12.54 -3.62 6.06
CA ARG A 40 -12.66 -4.44 4.86
C ARG A 40 -11.47 -5.36 4.61
N ILE A 41 -10.32 -5.07 5.17
CA ILE A 41 -9.05 -5.69 4.81
C ILE A 41 -8.46 -6.54 5.94
N ASP A 42 -7.71 -7.57 5.58
CA ASP A 42 -6.92 -8.39 6.51
C ASP A 42 -5.48 -8.64 5.99
N ALA A 43 -5.16 -8.11 4.84
CA ALA A 43 -3.85 -8.28 4.23
C ALA A 43 -3.41 -7.02 3.48
N ILE A 44 -2.12 -6.87 3.33
CA ILE A 44 -1.50 -5.76 2.60
C ILE A 44 -0.44 -6.30 1.63
N PHE A 45 -0.43 -5.77 0.42
CA PHE A 45 0.63 -5.99 -0.56
C PHE A 45 1.52 -4.77 -0.60
N ILE A 46 2.80 -4.95 -0.36
CA ILE A 46 3.77 -3.86 -0.27
C ILE A 46 5.05 -4.23 -1.01
N GLY A 47 5.58 -3.30 -1.79
CA GLY A 47 6.86 -3.45 -2.45
C GLY A 47 8.03 -3.14 -1.52
N ARG A 48 9.24 -3.55 -1.92
CA ARG A 48 10.45 -3.43 -1.10
C ARG A 48 10.69 -2.01 -0.56
N LYS A 49 10.70 -1.01 -1.43
CA LYS A 49 11.00 0.37 -1.02
C LYS A 49 10.00 0.91 0.00
N SER A 50 8.72 0.68 -0.24
CA SER A 50 7.67 1.10 0.68
C SER A 50 7.76 0.35 2.01
N TYR A 51 8.08 -0.94 1.96
CA TYR A 51 8.31 -1.75 3.16
C TYR A 51 9.49 -1.21 3.99
N GLU A 52 10.63 -0.93 3.36
CA GLU A 52 11.81 -0.39 4.03
C GLU A 52 11.53 0.99 4.66
N MET A 53 10.79 1.85 3.94
CA MET A 53 10.36 3.15 4.50
C MET A 53 9.45 2.99 5.71
N ALA A 54 8.51 2.06 5.66
CA ALA A 54 7.60 1.78 6.77
C ALA A 54 8.35 1.25 8.00
N GLN A 55 9.37 0.41 7.82
CA GLN A 55 10.23 -0.07 8.91
C GLN A 55 11.01 1.08 9.56
N GLN A 56 11.61 1.95 8.76
CA GLN A 56 12.34 3.12 9.29
C GLN A 56 11.44 4.06 10.10
N GLN A 57 10.20 4.26 9.66
CA GLN A 57 9.23 5.08 10.39
C GLN A 57 8.80 4.41 11.71
N SER A 58 8.60 3.10 11.71
CA SER A 58 8.28 2.36 12.92
C SER A 58 9.38 2.45 13.97
N ASP A 59 10.62 2.38 13.53
CA ASP A 59 11.79 2.53 14.43
C ASP A 59 11.90 3.94 15.01
N SER A 60 11.49 4.96 14.24
CA SER A 60 11.57 6.37 14.64
C SER A 60 10.41 6.83 15.52
N SER A 61 9.24 6.18 15.42
CA SER A 61 7.99 6.59 16.07
C SER A 61 7.49 5.64 17.16
N ASN A 62 8.39 4.90 17.82
CA ASN A 62 8.03 3.91 18.84
C ASN A 62 7.00 2.85 18.39
N GLY A 63 7.01 2.51 17.11
CA GLY A 63 6.18 1.45 16.56
C GLY A 63 4.74 1.85 16.25
N GLU A 64 4.39 3.12 16.30
CA GLU A 64 3.07 3.58 15.86
C GLU A 64 3.01 3.66 14.33
N ALA A 65 2.51 2.59 13.75
CA ALA A 65 2.00 2.57 12.38
C ALA A 65 0.80 3.53 12.23
N ILE A 66 0.18 3.56 11.08
CA ILE A 66 -1.03 4.37 10.83
C ILE A 66 -2.04 4.14 11.97
N PRO A 67 -2.53 5.19 12.65
CA PRO A 67 -3.47 5.04 13.77
C PRO A 67 -4.73 4.27 13.37
N GLY A 68 -5.13 3.29 14.18
CA GLY A 68 -6.30 2.46 13.93
C GLY A 68 -6.09 1.33 12.92
N MET A 69 -4.87 1.16 12.41
CA MET A 69 -4.56 0.07 11.48
C MET A 69 -4.69 -1.28 12.17
N PRO A 70 -5.50 -2.22 11.62
CA PRO A 70 -5.64 -3.55 12.19
C PRO A 70 -4.38 -4.38 11.98
N ALA A 71 -4.29 -5.53 12.64
CA ALA A 71 -3.28 -6.52 12.34
C ALA A 71 -3.51 -7.08 10.93
N LEU A 72 -2.60 -6.80 10.01
CA LEU A 72 -2.66 -7.24 8.63
C LEU A 72 -1.55 -8.26 8.36
N THR A 73 -1.86 -9.26 7.53
CA THR A 73 -0.80 -10.10 6.94
C THR A 73 -0.08 -9.29 5.88
N GLU A 74 1.20 -9.00 6.11
CA GLU A 74 2.02 -8.26 5.14
C GLU A 74 2.66 -9.22 4.15
N TYR A 75 2.36 -9.03 2.88
CA TYR A 75 3.04 -9.71 1.77
C TYR A 75 4.00 -8.72 1.13
N VAL A 76 5.29 -8.97 1.30
CA VAL A 76 6.37 -8.10 0.81
C VAL A 76 6.89 -8.64 -0.51
N PHE A 77 6.67 -7.92 -1.58
CA PHE A 77 7.10 -8.30 -2.92
C PHE A 77 8.49 -7.74 -3.20
N SER A 78 9.48 -8.64 -3.27
CA SER A 78 10.87 -8.25 -3.52
C SER A 78 11.68 -9.42 -4.09
N ARG A 79 12.51 -9.15 -5.08
CA ARG A 79 13.48 -10.12 -5.61
C ARG A 79 14.85 -10.00 -4.96
N THR A 80 15.09 -8.95 -4.18
CA THR A 80 16.40 -8.64 -3.60
C THR A 80 16.47 -8.86 -2.09
N LEU A 81 15.35 -8.72 -1.36
CA LEU A 81 15.31 -9.02 0.06
C LEU A 81 15.48 -10.52 0.29
N THR A 82 16.26 -10.88 1.31
CA THR A 82 16.50 -12.25 1.73
C THR A 82 15.65 -12.63 2.94
N SER A 83 15.13 -11.63 3.68
CA SER A 83 14.29 -11.84 4.86
C SER A 83 13.39 -10.63 5.08
N VAL A 84 12.31 -10.86 5.82
CA VAL A 84 11.36 -9.83 6.27
C VAL A 84 11.14 -10.02 7.77
N LYS A 85 10.51 -9.01 8.41
CA LYS A 85 10.18 -9.10 9.85
C LYS A 85 9.31 -10.32 10.16
N GLU A 86 9.33 -10.75 11.40
CA GLU A 86 8.49 -11.84 11.88
C GLU A 86 7.00 -11.56 11.61
N GLY A 87 6.28 -12.57 11.12
CA GLY A 87 4.88 -12.47 10.75
C GLY A 87 4.61 -11.97 9.32
N ALA A 88 5.56 -11.31 8.67
CA ALA A 88 5.44 -10.94 7.26
C ALA A 88 5.81 -12.12 6.35
N VAL A 89 5.33 -12.07 5.10
CA VAL A 89 5.58 -13.09 4.08
C VAL A 89 6.36 -12.47 2.93
N LEU A 90 7.54 -12.99 2.65
CA LEU A 90 8.34 -12.55 1.50
C LEU A 90 7.88 -13.25 0.23
N ILE A 91 7.53 -12.48 -0.78
CA ILE A 91 7.19 -12.94 -2.12
C ILE A 91 8.36 -12.60 -3.05
N SER A 92 9.21 -13.57 -3.32
CA SER A 92 10.43 -13.38 -4.12
C SER A 92 10.32 -13.95 -5.54
N GLY A 93 9.27 -14.69 -5.84
CA GLY A 93 9.03 -15.31 -7.14
C GLY A 93 8.17 -14.48 -8.08
N ASP A 94 7.33 -15.15 -8.87
CA ASP A 94 6.38 -14.53 -9.78
C ASP A 94 5.29 -13.77 -9.01
N SER A 95 5.39 -12.45 -9.00
CA SER A 95 4.47 -11.58 -8.26
C SER A 95 3.02 -11.71 -8.76
N ILE A 96 2.82 -11.93 -10.06
CA ILE A 96 1.49 -12.06 -10.66
C ILE A 96 0.84 -13.37 -10.22
N ALA A 97 1.56 -14.48 -10.35
CA ALA A 97 1.08 -15.80 -9.94
C ALA A 97 0.77 -15.83 -8.44
N GLU A 98 1.65 -15.27 -7.61
CA GLU A 98 1.44 -15.20 -6.17
C GLU A 98 0.27 -14.31 -5.78
N ALA A 99 0.11 -13.15 -6.42
CA ALA A 99 -1.04 -12.28 -6.19
C ALA A 99 -2.36 -13.00 -6.51
N ARG A 100 -2.43 -13.72 -7.63
CA ARG A 100 -3.60 -14.54 -8.00
C ARG A 100 -3.88 -15.63 -6.98
N ARG A 101 -2.84 -16.32 -6.52
CA ARG A 101 -2.94 -17.38 -5.52
C ARG A 101 -3.52 -16.82 -4.20
N ILE A 102 -3.00 -15.70 -3.72
CA ILE A 102 -3.45 -15.08 -2.46
C ILE A 102 -4.89 -14.57 -2.60
N LYS A 103 -5.25 -13.95 -3.73
CA LYS A 103 -6.62 -13.50 -4.00
C LYS A 103 -7.63 -14.65 -3.98
N SER A 104 -7.23 -15.86 -4.35
CA SER A 104 -8.10 -17.04 -4.37
C SER A 104 -8.29 -17.70 -3.00
N GLN A 105 -7.51 -17.32 -2.01
CA GLN A 105 -7.64 -17.83 -0.64
C GLN A 105 -8.82 -17.20 0.10
N PRO A 106 -9.38 -17.87 1.13
CA PRO A 106 -10.38 -17.25 2.00
C PRO A 106 -9.80 -16.04 2.74
N GLY A 107 -10.62 -15.04 2.98
CA GLY A 107 -10.26 -13.86 3.76
C GLY A 107 -11.00 -12.62 3.29
N LYS A 108 -10.69 -11.51 3.96
CA LYS A 108 -11.17 -10.19 3.60
C LYS A 108 -10.42 -9.67 2.36
N ASP A 109 -10.69 -8.44 1.98
CA ASP A 109 -10.02 -7.79 0.87
C ASP A 109 -8.55 -7.48 1.20
N ILE A 110 -7.77 -7.15 0.18
CA ILE A 110 -6.33 -6.92 0.26
C ILE A 110 -6.05 -5.46 -0.09
N TRP A 111 -5.29 -4.78 0.74
CA TRP A 111 -4.82 -3.43 0.46
C TRP A 111 -3.54 -3.48 -0.38
N LEU A 112 -3.60 -2.97 -1.60
CA LEU A 112 -2.39 -2.70 -2.39
C LEU A 112 -1.85 -1.34 -1.98
N PHE A 113 -0.84 -1.38 -1.12
CA PHE A 113 -0.22 -0.17 -0.57
C PHE A 113 0.71 0.52 -1.58
N GLY A 114 1.42 -0.23 -2.34
CA GLY A 114 2.43 0.25 -3.27
C GLY A 114 3.76 -0.49 -3.08
N GLY A 115 4.92 -0.04 -3.66
CA GLY A 115 5.08 1.18 -4.46
C GLY A 115 4.61 1.11 -5.90
N ALA A 116 4.97 2.16 -6.62
CA ALA A 116 4.51 2.40 -7.97
C ALA A 116 4.77 1.22 -8.94
N SER A 117 5.93 0.61 -8.86
CA SER A 117 6.28 -0.56 -9.68
C SER A 117 5.37 -1.75 -9.44
N LEU A 118 4.99 -2.00 -8.19
CA LEU A 118 4.12 -3.11 -7.83
C LEU A 118 2.69 -2.88 -8.33
N TYR A 119 2.11 -1.72 -8.06
CA TYR A 119 0.74 -1.49 -8.52
C TYR A 119 0.65 -1.37 -10.05
N ASP A 120 1.65 -0.80 -10.73
CA ASP A 120 1.69 -0.76 -12.19
C ASP A 120 1.67 -2.18 -12.79
N THR A 121 2.49 -3.07 -12.25
CA THR A 121 2.53 -4.47 -12.66
C THR A 121 1.17 -5.14 -12.49
N LEU A 122 0.57 -5.03 -11.30
CA LEU A 122 -0.69 -5.69 -10.99
C LEU A 122 -1.89 -5.07 -11.72
N MET A 123 -1.87 -3.77 -11.96
CA MET A 123 -2.89 -3.08 -12.76
C MET A 123 -2.87 -3.52 -14.22
N LYS A 124 -1.70 -3.60 -14.83
CA LYS A 124 -1.54 -4.07 -16.22
C LYS A 124 -2.08 -5.49 -16.44
N GLU A 125 -1.97 -6.32 -15.41
CA GLU A 125 -2.49 -7.69 -15.43
C GLU A 125 -3.97 -7.81 -15.04
N GLY A 126 -4.66 -6.67 -14.84
CA GLY A 126 -6.07 -6.64 -14.48
C GLY A 126 -6.39 -7.23 -13.11
N LEU A 127 -5.43 -7.22 -12.19
CA LEU A 127 -5.59 -7.81 -10.86
C LEU A 127 -6.15 -6.84 -9.82
N VAL A 128 -6.13 -5.54 -10.09
CA VAL A 128 -6.68 -4.51 -9.21
C VAL A 128 -8.17 -4.37 -9.47
N ASP A 129 -8.98 -4.59 -8.45
CA ASP A 129 -10.45 -4.60 -8.56
C ASP A 129 -11.08 -3.26 -8.23
N GLU A 130 -10.49 -2.52 -7.29
CA GLU A 130 -11.03 -1.24 -6.83
C GLU A 130 -9.93 -0.21 -6.61
N LEU A 131 -10.28 1.06 -6.79
CA LEU A 131 -9.48 2.21 -6.39
C LEU A 131 -10.17 2.87 -5.19
N TRP A 132 -9.43 3.01 -4.10
CA TRP A 132 -9.85 3.76 -2.91
C TRP A 132 -8.94 4.97 -2.78
N MET A 133 -9.35 6.10 -3.33
CA MET A 133 -8.50 7.29 -3.38
C MET A 133 -8.99 8.37 -2.45
N SER A 134 -8.08 8.88 -1.61
CA SER A 134 -8.28 10.09 -0.81
C SER A 134 -7.73 11.27 -1.61
N VAL A 135 -8.62 12.01 -2.26
CA VAL A 135 -8.23 13.17 -3.08
C VAL A 135 -8.09 14.39 -2.18
N HIS A 136 -6.88 14.93 -2.11
CA HIS A 136 -6.56 16.10 -1.31
C HIS A 136 -6.65 17.38 -2.15
N PRO A 137 -7.26 18.45 -1.64
CA PRO A 137 -7.37 19.72 -2.37
C PRO A 137 -6.05 20.51 -2.36
N ILE A 138 -5.01 19.88 -2.88
CA ILE A 138 -3.64 20.38 -2.93
C ILE A 138 -3.15 20.30 -4.37
N LEU A 139 -2.44 21.33 -4.81
CA LEU A 139 -1.74 21.35 -6.08
C LEU A 139 -0.24 21.34 -5.78
N LEU A 140 0.45 20.28 -6.19
CA LEU A 140 1.91 20.18 -6.03
C LEU A 140 2.68 20.79 -7.20
N GLY A 141 2.09 20.77 -8.38
CA GLY A 141 2.74 21.27 -9.60
C GLY A 141 3.83 20.34 -10.16
N SER A 142 4.43 19.53 -9.32
CA SER A 142 5.42 18.51 -9.71
C SER A 142 5.45 17.40 -8.67
N GLY A 143 5.89 16.22 -9.06
CA GLY A 143 5.96 15.08 -8.15
C GLY A 143 5.88 13.76 -8.90
N LYS A 144 5.52 12.71 -8.16
CA LYS A 144 5.30 11.38 -8.71
C LYS A 144 3.83 11.22 -9.08
N PRO A 145 3.49 11.09 -10.37
CA PRO A 145 2.10 10.86 -10.77
C PRO A 145 1.65 9.44 -10.48
N LEU A 146 0.32 9.29 -10.39
CA LEU A 146 -0.31 7.97 -10.35
C LEU A 146 -0.07 7.22 -11.66
#